data_2fd8e0723aed595e58d58dca93749eb2
#
_entry.id   2fd8e0723aed595e58d58dca93749eb2
#
_cell.length_a   1.000
_cell.length_b   1.000
_cell.length_c   1.000
_cell.angle_alpha   90.00
_cell.angle_beta   90.00
_cell.angle_gamma   90.00
#
_symmetry.space_group_name_H-M   'P 1'
#
loop_
_entity.id
_entity.type
_entity.pdbx_description
1 polymer ?
#
loop_
_entity_poly.entity_id
_entity_poly.type
_entity_poly.pdbx_seq_one_letter_code
_entity_poly.pdbx_strand_id
1 'polypeptide(L)'
;MAKITQEMKEVIEKTRGWAFATSTKEGIPNVVPIHFIKIVSDNEIMFVDIFMKKTLENIKQSPYVALSVWDWDATPRKGYQFKGQAKIETSGSLFEEGVKIVKAEKPELDPKGVIIVKVNSIYITSPGPDAGKEVI
;
A
#
# COMPACT_ATOMS: atom_id res chain seq x y z
N MET A 1 17.64 -6.93 -0.07
CA MET A 1 16.53 -6.30 -0.77
C MET A 1 15.21 -6.81 -0.21
N ALA A 2 14.32 -5.91 0.08
CA ALA A 2 13.01 -6.29 0.63
C ALA A 2 12.19 -7.07 -0.39
N LYS A 3 11.57 -8.14 0.05
CA LYS A 3 10.76 -9.00 -0.81
C LYS A 3 9.46 -9.34 -0.10
N ILE A 4 8.35 -9.16 -0.80
CA ILE A 4 7.02 -9.51 -0.30
C ILE A 4 6.87 -11.03 -0.37
N THR A 5 6.81 -11.67 0.80
CA THR A 5 6.69 -13.13 0.88
C THR A 5 5.26 -13.58 0.61
N GLN A 6 5.06 -14.88 0.39
CA GLN A 6 3.72 -15.44 0.19
C GLN A 6 2.83 -15.20 1.41
N GLU A 7 3.38 -15.31 2.63
CA GLU A 7 2.64 -15.02 3.86
C GLU A 7 2.15 -13.59 3.91
N MET A 8 3.00 -12.63 3.53
CA MET A 8 2.62 -11.22 3.46
C MET A 8 1.53 -10.97 2.42
N LYS A 9 1.62 -11.63 1.24
CA LYS A 9 0.60 -11.54 0.20
C LYS A 9 -0.76 -12.00 0.72
N GLU A 10 -0.77 -13.09 1.48
CA GLU A 10 -2.00 -13.61 2.08
C GLU A 10 -2.62 -12.62 3.07
N VAL A 11 -1.80 -11.96 3.90
CA VAL A 11 -2.29 -10.92 4.81
C VAL A 11 -2.87 -9.75 4.03
N ILE A 12 -2.19 -9.30 2.98
CA ILE A 12 -2.67 -8.20 2.13
C ILE A 12 -4.03 -8.57 1.50
N GLU A 13 -4.17 -9.78 1.01
CA GLU A 13 -5.39 -10.22 0.33
C GLU A 13 -6.57 -10.44 1.29
N LYS A 14 -6.30 -10.89 2.52
CA LYS A 14 -7.33 -11.15 3.52
C LYS A 14 -7.82 -9.89 4.21
N THR A 15 -6.94 -8.93 4.41
CA THR A 15 -7.30 -7.72 5.13
C THR A 15 -8.31 -6.91 4.35
N ARG A 16 -9.28 -6.33 5.05
CA ARG A 16 -10.32 -5.51 4.45
C ARG A 16 -10.02 -4.02 4.53
N GLY A 17 -8.92 -3.68 5.15
CA GLY A 17 -8.48 -2.30 5.29
C GLY A 17 -6.97 -2.22 5.37
N TRP A 18 -6.43 -1.28 4.67
CA TRP A 18 -5.00 -0.96 4.68
C TRP A 18 -4.86 0.51 5.03
N ALA A 19 -3.85 0.82 5.84
CA ALA A 19 -3.54 2.20 6.20
C ALA A 19 -2.30 2.65 5.43
N PHE A 20 -2.45 3.71 4.66
CA PHE A 20 -1.39 4.26 3.81
C PHE A 20 -0.98 5.63 4.31
N ALA A 21 0.29 5.77 4.65
CA ALA A 21 0.86 6.99 5.23
C ALA A 21 1.76 7.71 4.25
N THR A 22 1.60 9.02 4.20
CA THR A 22 2.42 9.94 3.42
C THR A 22 2.79 11.12 4.30
N SER A 23 3.65 12.00 3.82
CA SER A 23 3.99 13.21 4.55
C SER A 23 4.28 14.36 3.59
N THR A 24 4.19 15.59 4.10
CA THR A 24 4.71 16.76 3.40
C THR A 24 6.24 16.74 3.46
N LYS A 25 6.88 17.60 2.68
CA LYS A 25 8.34 17.72 2.75
C LYS A 25 8.83 18.25 4.11
N GLU A 26 7.97 18.93 4.87
CA GLU A 26 8.27 19.37 6.23
C GLU A 26 8.07 18.27 7.28
N GLY A 27 7.57 17.10 6.85
CA GLY A 27 7.38 15.97 7.75
C GLY A 27 6.01 15.92 8.42
N ILE A 28 5.01 16.67 7.95
CA ILE A 28 3.66 16.58 8.49
C ILE A 28 3.02 15.29 7.96
N PRO A 29 2.67 14.35 8.86
CA PRO A 29 2.17 13.06 8.42
C PRO A 29 0.70 13.10 8.02
N ASN A 30 0.33 12.15 7.17
CA ASN A 30 -1.03 11.96 6.71
C ASN A 30 -1.27 10.45 6.57
N VAL A 31 -2.41 9.96 7.00
CA VAL A 31 -2.76 8.56 6.87
C VAL A 31 -4.20 8.43 6.39
N VAL A 32 -4.41 7.54 5.43
CA VAL A 32 -5.73 7.28 4.85
C VAL A 32 -5.97 5.78 4.70
N PRO A 33 -7.22 5.32 4.80
CA PRO A 33 -7.56 3.96 4.40
C PRO A 33 -7.52 3.86 2.87
N ILE A 34 -7.19 2.68 2.38
CA ILE A 34 -7.28 2.36 0.96
C ILE A 34 -8.06 1.07 0.80
N HIS A 35 -8.62 0.84 -0.38
CA HIS A 35 -9.44 -0.36 -0.61
C HIS A 35 -8.97 -1.17 -1.81
N PHE A 36 -8.69 -0.52 -2.92
CA PHE A 36 -8.30 -1.22 -4.15
C PHE A 36 -6.78 -1.34 -4.21
N ILE A 37 -6.28 -2.55 -3.98
CA ILE A 37 -4.86 -2.84 -3.90
C ILE A 37 -4.52 -4.05 -4.77
N LYS A 38 -3.33 -4.04 -5.36
CA LYS A 38 -2.80 -5.17 -6.10
C LYS A 38 -1.30 -5.30 -5.87
N ILE A 39 -0.84 -6.53 -5.67
CA ILE A 39 0.59 -6.82 -5.64
C ILE A 39 1.06 -6.98 -7.08
N VAL A 40 1.97 -6.09 -7.49
CA VAL A 40 2.45 -6.04 -8.88
C VAL A 40 3.64 -6.99 -9.07
N SER A 41 4.54 -7.04 -8.10
CA SER A 41 5.74 -7.87 -8.14
C SER A 41 6.18 -8.18 -6.71
N ASP A 42 7.32 -8.85 -6.56
CA ASP A 42 7.86 -9.17 -5.23
C ASP A 42 8.21 -7.95 -4.39
N ASN A 43 8.31 -6.77 -4.99
CA ASN A 43 8.66 -5.54 -4.28
C ASN A 43 7.84 -4.33 -4.71
N GLU A 44 6.71 -4.54 -5.39
CA GLU A 44 5.86 -3.44 -5.81
C GLU A 44 4.40 -3.70 -5.47
N ILE A 45 3.77 -2.69 -4.90
CA ILE A 45 2.34 -2.71 -4.53
C ILE A 45 1.67 -1.53 -5.21
N MET A 46 0.49 -1.74 -5.76
CA MET A 46 -0.27 -0.71 -6.45
C MET A 46 -1.59 -0.45 -5.74
N PHE A 47 -1.96 0.82 -5.63
CA PHE A 47 -3.29 1.26 -5.16
C PHE A 47 -3.98 2.05 -6.24
N VAL A 48 -5.31 2.02 -6.25
CA VAL A 48 -6.08 2.82 -7.20
C VAL A 48 -6.56 4.10 -6.52
N ASP A 49 -6.31 5.24 -7.16
CA ASP A 49 -6.76 6.54 -6.70
C ASP A 49 -8.10 6.90 -7.35
N ILE A 50 -9.10 7.14 -6.50
CA ILE A 50 -10.41 7.61 -6.93
C ILE A 50 -10.69 8.99 -6.33
N PHE A 51 -10.52 9.15 -5.02
CA PHE A 51 -10.86 10.37 -4.30
C PHE A 51 -9.68 11.00 -3.54
N MET A 52 -8.47 10.54 -3.77
CA MET A 52 -7.30 11.03 -3.05
C MET A 52 -6.98 12.48 -3.42
N LYS A 53 -6.62 13.29 -2.43
CA LYS A 53 -6.21 14.68 -2.62
C LYS A 53 -4.92 14.96 -1.89
N LYS A 54 -4.95 15.04 -0.56
CA LYS A 54 -3.74 15.29 0.25
C LYS A 54 -2.67 14.23 0.03
N THR A 55 -3.07 12.99 -0.10
CA THR A 55 -2.16 11.87 -0.36
C THR A 55 -1.36 12.12 -1.64
N LEU A 56 -2.04 12.54 -2.73
CA LEU A 56 -1.36 12.84 -3.99
C LEU A 56 -0.41 14.03 -3.87
N GLU A 57 -0.87 15.11 -3.21
CA GLU A 57 -0.05 16.29 -2.97
C GLU A 57 1.21 15.93 -2.18
N ASN A 58 1.07 15.09 -1.16
CA ASN A 58 2.19 14.65 -0.34
C ASN A 58 3.20 13.82 -1.14
N ILE A 59 2.73 12.89 -1.95
CA ILE A 59 3.61 12.07 -2.80
C ILE A 59 4.42 12.94 -3.76
N LYS A 60 3.81 13.99 -4.30
CA LYS A 60 4.52 14.94 -5.17
C LYS A 60 5.60 15.73 -4.44
N GLN A 61 5.43 15.98 -3.14
CA GLN A 61 6.42 16.67 -2.31
C GLN A 61 7.48 15.72 -1.77
N SER A 62 7.07 14.54 -1.32
CA SER A 62 7.92 13.52 -0.71
C SER A 62 7.45 12.14 -1.16
N PRO A 63 8.30 11.40 -1.89
CA PRO A 63 7.90 10.08 -2.38
C PRO A 63 7.94 8.99 -1.31
N TYR A 64 8.47 9.27 -0.11
CA TYR A 64 8.62 8.28 0.94
C TYR A 64 7.28 8.03 1.63
N VAL A 65 6.88 6.76 1.66
CA VAL A 65 5.55 6.34 2.12
C VAL A 65 5.65 5.07 2.96
N ALA A 66 4.57 4.78 3.69
CA ALA A 66 4.45 3.54 4.44
C ALA A 66 3.04 2.96 4.29
N LEU A 67 2.98 1.63 4.25
CA LEU A 67 1.73 0.89 4.20
C LEU A 67 1.69 -0.08 5.38
N SER A 68 0.61 -0.06 6.14
CA SER A 68 0.37 -1.02 7.22
C SER A 68 -0.71 -2.01 6.81
N VAL A 69 -0.44 -3.29 6.97
CA VAL A 69 -1.40 -4.37 6.74
C VAL A 69 -1.40 -5.31 7.94
N TRP A 70 -2.57 -5.86 8.28
CA TRP A 70 -2.67 -6.74 9.43
C TRP A 70 -3.82 -7.73 9.28
N ASP A 71 -3.65 -8.91 9.88
CA ASP A 71 -4.67 -9.93 10.04
C ASP A 71 -4.71 -10.30 11.52
N TRP A 72 -5.63 -9.70 12.26
CA TRP A 72 -5.74 -9.90 13.70
C TRP A 72 -6.66 -11.04 14.08
N ASP A 73 -7.33 -11.66 13.11
CA ASP A 73 -8.06 -12.90 13.29
C ASP A 73 -7.16 -14.13 13.14
N ALA A 74 -5.96 -13.97 12.60
CA ALA A 74 -4.97 -15.04 12.49
C ALA A 74 -4.45 -15.44 13.87
N THR A 75 -4.06 -16.70 14.02
CA THR A 75 -3.42 -17.22 15.22
C THR A 75 -2.07 -17.82 14.82
N PRO A 76 -0.93 -17.19 15.20
CA PRO A 76 -0.83 -15.88 15.87
C PRO A 76 -1.24 -14.73 14.96
N ARG A 77 -1.51 -13.56 15.57
CA ARG A 77 -1.83 -12.34 14.81
C ARG A 77 -0.65 -11.96 13.91
N LYS A 78 -0.97 -11.45 12.73
CA LYS A 78 0.04 -11.06 11.73
C LYS A 78 -0.11 -9.59 11.38
N GLY A 79 1.00 -8.91 11.23
CA GLY A 79 1.03 -7.52 10.81
C GLY A 79 2.38 -7.18 10.21
N TYR A 80 2.36 -6.35 9.17
CA TYR A 80 3.56 -5.90 8.47
C TYR A 80 3.46 -4.43 8.11
N GLN A 81 4.60 -3.77 8.10
CA GLN A 81 4.74 -2.41 7.62
C GLN A 81 5.70 -2.41 6.44
N PHE A 82 5.22 -1.91 5.32
CA PHE A 82 6.03 -1.76 4.11
C PHE A 82 6.42 -0.31 3.97
N LYS A 83 7.70 -0.02 3.83
CA LYS A 83 8.20 1.33 3.57
C LYS A 83 8.83 1.37 2.20
N GLY A 84 8.63 2.46 1.49
CA GLY A 84 9.19 2.59 0.16
C GLY A 84 8.96 3.95 -0.44
N GLN A 85 9.05 3.98 -1.75
CA GLN A 85 8.86 5.20 -2.54
C GLN A 85 7.68 5.02 -3.49
N ALA A 86 6.84 6.03 -3.57
CA ALA A 86 5.64 6.02 -4.39
C ALA A 86 5.79 6.88 -5.63
N LYS A 87 5.15 6.44 -6.71
CA LYS A 87 4.97 7.24 -7.92
C LYS A 87 3.51 7.16 -8.34
N ILE A 88 3.04 8.17 -9.07
CA ILE A 88 1.68 8.26 -9.57
C ILE A 88 1.70 8.04 -11.07
N GLU A 89 0.85 7.15 -11.58
CA GLU A 89 0.67 6.94 -13.01
C GLU A 89 -0.80 7.17 -13.36
N THR A 90 -1.04 7.94 -14.43
CA THR A 90 -2.39 8.30 -14.89
C THR A 90 -2.71 7.70 -16.26
N SER A 91 -1.81 6.87 -16.79
CA SER A 91 -1.97 6.17 -18.06
C SER A 91 -1.08 4.94 -18.07
N GLY A 92 -1.24 4.08 -19.06
CA GLY A 92 -0.42 2.90 -19.25
C GLY A 92 -1.06 1.64 -18.71
N SER A 93 -0.34 0.51 -18.81
CA SER A 93 -0.88 -0.82 -18.50
C SER A 93 -1.30 -0.99 -17.04
N LEU A 94 -0.52 -0.45 -16.09
CA LEU A 94 -0.86 -0.56 -14.67
C LEU A 94 -2.08 0.28 -14.33
N PHE A 95 -2.20 1.48 -14.91
CA PHE A 95 -3.40 2.29 -14.75
C PHE A 95 -4.63 1.54 -15.29
N GLU A 96 -4.53 0.95 -16.46
CA GLU A 96 -5.62 0.18 -17.07
C GLU A 96 -6.02 -1.02 -16.23
N GLU A 97 -5.05 -1.72 -15.62
CA GLU A 97 -5.35 -2.79 -14.66
C GLU A 97 -6.10 -2.26 -13.45
N GLY A 98 -5.69 -1.11 -12.93
CA GLY A 98 -6.38 -0.45 -11.82
C GLY A 98 -7.83 -0.12 -12.15
N VAL A 99 -8.07 0.40 -13.36
CA VAL A 99 -9.43 0.68 -13.84
C VAL A 99 -10.27 -0.60 -13.84
N LYS A 100 -9.73 -1.71 -14.34
CA LYS A 100 -10.43 -3.00 -14.38
C LYS A 100 -10.79 -3.49 -12.98
N ILE A 101 -9.88 -3.39 -12.04
CA ILE A 101 -10.10 -3.80 -10.65
C ILE A 101 -11.28 -3.05 -10.05
N VAL A 102 -11.30 -1.73 -10.21
CA VAL A 102 -12.37 -0.89 -9.67
C VAL A 102 -13.70 -1.17 -10.38
N LYS A 103 -13.69 -1.21 -11.71
CA LYS A 103 -14.92 -1.42 -12.49
C LYS A 103 -15.56 -2.78 -12.24
N ALA A 104 -14.77 -3.79 -11.90
CA ALA A 104 -15.30 -5.13 -11.57
C ALA A 104 -16.13 -5.12 -10.29
N GLU A 105 -15.78 -4.28 -9.32
CA GLU A 105 -16.48 -4.19 -8.03
C GLU A 105 -17.49 -3.04 -8.00
N LYS A 106 -17.09 -1.87 -8.51
CA LYS A 106 -17.90 -0.65 -8.49
C LYS A 106 -17.85 0.07 -9.84
N PRO A 107 -18.71 -0.35 -10.81
CA PRO A 107 -18.68 0.21 -12.15
C PRO A 107 -18.91 1.73 -12.25
N GLU A 108 -19.55 2.30 -11.23
CA GLU A 108 -19.86 3.75 -11.19
C GLU A 108 -18.67 4.62 -10.82
N LEU A 109 -17.58 4.04 -10.30
CA LEU A 109 -16.41 4.81 -9.90
C LEU A 109 -15.42 4.97 -11.05
N ASP A 110 -14.82 6.15 -11.13
CA ASP A 110 -13.85 6.49 -12.17
C ASP A 110 -12.46 6.72 -11.56
N PRO A 111 -11.54 5.77 -11.71
CA PRO A 111 -10.17 5.96 -11.24
C PRO A 111 -9.47 7.12 -11.96
N LYS A 112 -8.76 7.94 -11.19
CA LYS A 112 -7.99 9.06 -11.70
C LYS A 112 -6.55 8.65 -12.02
N GLY A 113 -6.04 7.67 -11.30
CA GLY A 113 -4.68 7.20 -11.45
C GLY A 113 -4.41 5.99 -10.56
N VAL A 114 -3.18 5.54 -10.57
CA VAL A 114 -2.69 4.51 -9.65
C VAL A 114 -1.45 5.02 -8.95
N ILE A 115 -1.29 4.58 -7.71
CA ILE A 115 -0.08 4.83 -6.92
C ILE A 115 0.69 3.53 -6.87
N ILE A 116 1.95 3.56 -7.28
CA ILE A 116 2.81 2.38 -7.26
C ILE A 116 3.90 2.62 -6.23
N VAL A 117 3.95 1.74 -5.24
CA VAL A 117 4.95 1.78 -4.17
C VAL A 117 6.01 0.73 -4.44
N LYS A 118 7.26 1.17 -4.60
CA LYS A 118 8.40 0.28 -4.60
C LYS A 118 8.83 0.08 -3.16
N VAL A 119 8.71 -1.15 -2.68
CA VAL A 119 9.01 -1.50 -1.28
C VAL A 119 10.52 -1.59 -1.10
N ASN A 120 11.06 -0.81 -0.16
CA ASN A 120 12.48 -0.79 0.18
C ASN A 120 12.78 -1.58 1.46
N SER A 121 11.86 -1.56 2.43
CA SER A 121 12.03 -2.29 3.70
C SER A 121 10.68 -2.76 4.23
N ILE A 122 10.72 -3.84 5.01
CA ILE A 122 9.52 -4.46 5.59
C ILE A 122 9.81 -4.72 7.06
N TYR A 123 8.85 -4.38 7.91
CA TYR A 123 8.97 -4.56 9.36
C TYR A 123 7.79 -5.37 9.88
N ILE A 124 8.04 -6.18 10.91
CA ILE A 124 6.99 -6.93 11.60
C ILE A 124 6.31 -5.99 12.59
N THR A 125 4.98 -5.94 12.55
CA THR A 125 4.18 -5.11 13.46
C THR A 125 3.25 -5.92 14.35
N SER A 126 3.18 -7.23 14.15
CA SER A 126 2.40 -8.11 15.01
C SER A 126 2.97 -8.12 16.43
N PRO A 127 2.13 -8.29 17.46
CA PRO A 127 2.60 -8.37 18.85
C PRO A 127 3.52 -9.56 19.06
N GLY A 128 4.56 -9.38 19.86
CA GLY A 128 5.47 -10.46 20.19
C GLY A 128 6.92 -10.00 20.19
N PRO A 129 7.87 -10.95 20.41
CA PRO A 129 9.28 -10.61 20.51
C PRO A 129 9.89 -10.09 19.21
N ASP A 130 9.27 -10.35 18.07
CA ASP A 130 9.79 -9.88 16.78
C ASP A 130 9.19 -8.53 16.33
N ALA A 131 8.30 -7.95 17.13
CA ALA A 131 7.70 -6.65 16.80
C ALA A 131 8.79 -5.58 16.62
N GLY A 132 8.69 -4.86 15.49
CA GLY A 132 9.65 -3.82 15.13
C GLY A 132 10.88 -4.31 14.37
N LYS A 133 11.07 -5.61 14.23
CA LYS A 133 12.22 -6.14 13.49
C LYS A 133 12.01 -6.02 11.98
N GLU A 134 13.10 -5.70 11.30
CA GLU A 134 13.10 -5.70 9.84
C GLU A 134 13.16 -7.13 9.31
N VAL A 135 12.35 -7.40 8.30
CA VAL A 135 12.37 -8.67 7.57
C VAL A 135 13.40 -8.54 6.45
N ILE A 136 14.39 -9.40 6.50
CA ILE A 136 15.51 -9.39 5.55
C ILE A 136 15.37 -10.57 4.57
#